data_47ea02d58f36f12b2266118ccd0b13b3
#
_entry.id   47ea02d58f36f12b2266118ccd0b13b3
#
_cell.length_a   1.000
_cell.length_b   1.000
_cell.length_c   1.000
_cell.angle_alpha   90.00
_cell.angle_beta   90.00
_cell.angle_gamma   90.00
#
_symmetry.space_group_name_H-M   'P 1'
#
loop_
_entity.id
_entity.type
_entity.pdbx_description
1 polymer ?
#
loop_
_entity_poly.entity_id
_entity_poly.type
_entity_poly.pdbx_seq_one_letter_code
_entity_poly.pdbx_strand_id
1 'polypeptide(L)'
;MAESEARWYVVHAYSGYENKVATDLMTTAENRNLQDMIIDVKVPVEIVTETVGDKTKEVENKLFPGYVFVKMVYTDETWYVVRNIRGCTGFVGRCS
;
A
#
# COMPACT_ATOMS: atom_id res chain seq x y z
N MET A 1 8.64 16.16 18.47
CA MET A 1 7.19 16.18 18.33
C MET A 1 6.74 15.10 17.36
N ALA A 2 5.65 14.42 17.69
CA ALA A 2 5.10 13.44 16.78
C ALA A 2 4.54 14.13 15.54
N GLU A 3 4.71 13.49 14.38
CA GLU A 3 4.06 13.93 13.17
C GLU A 3 2.55 13.84 13.36
N SER A 4 1.84 14.94 13.14
CA SER A 4 0.37 14.95 13.24
C SER A 4 -0.30 15.01 11.88
N GLU A 5 0.49 15.08 10.82
CA GLU A 5 0.01 15.22 9.46
C GLU A 5 0.24 13.94 8.66
N ALA A 6 -0.80 13.50 7.96
CA ALA A 6 -0.68 12.31 7.11
C ALA A 6 0.18 12.61 5.89
N ARG A 7 1.09 11.70 5.60
CA ARG A 7 1.98 11.80 4.44
C ARG A 7 2.04 10.45 3.74
N TRP A 8 2.47 10.48 2.49
CA TRP A 8 2.65 9.24 1.73
C TRP A 8 4.00 8.62 2.03
N TYR A 9 3.99 7.33 2.31
CA TYR A 9 5.19 6.53 2.55
C TYR A 9 5.24 5.38 1.56
N VAL A 10 6.45 4.98 1.21
CA VAL A 10 6.67 3.82 0.33
C VAL A 10 7.05 2.63 1.19
N VAL A 11 6.31 1.55 1.01
CA VAL A 11 6.51 0.31 1.74
C VAL A 11 6.86 -0.78 0.76
N HIS A 12 7.90 -1.56 1.05
CA HIS A 12 8.29 -2.68 0.21
C HIS A 12 7.53 -3.94 0.62
N ALA A 13 7.04 -4.66 -0.37
CA ALA A 13 6.36 -5.92 -0.20
C ALA A 13 6.99 -6.96 -1.11
N TYR A 14 6.84 -8.23 -0.77
CA TYR A 14 7.27 -9.30 -1.66
C TYR A 14 6.47 -9.25 -2.96
N SER A 15 7.14 -9.58 -4.05
CA SER A 15 6.50 -9.58 -5.36
C SER A 15 5.28 -10.52 -5.35
N GLY A 16 4.14 -10.01 -5.81
CA GLY A 16 2.88 -10.74 -5.78
C GLY A 16 2.05 -10.53 -4.53
N TYR A 17 2.62 -9.91 -3.48
CA TYR A 17 1.90 -9.67 -2.22
C TYR A 17 1.39 -8.23 -2.09
N GLU A 18 1.58 -7.39 -3.08
CA GLU A 18 1.23 -5.97 -2.98
C GLU A 18 -0.24 -5.76 -2.64
N ASN A 19 -1.15 -6.42 -3.35
CA ASN A 19 -2.58 -6.29 -3.09
C ASN A 19 -2.96 -6.85 -1.74
N LYS A 20 -2.33 -7.94 -1.34
CA LYS A 20 -2.59 -8.57 -0.05
C LYS A 20 -2.13 -7.66 1.08
N VAL A 21 -0.95 -7.07 0.96
CA VAL A 21 -0.44 -6.12 1.95
C VAL A 21 -1.39 -4.94 2.07
N ALA A 22 -1.84 -4.38 0.95
CA ALA A 22 -2.76 -3.24 0.97
C ALA A 22 -4.08 -3.60 1.66
N THR A 23 -4.67 -4.74 1.33
CA THR A 23 -5.92 -5.20 1.94
C THR A 23 -5.75 -5.47 3.43
N ASP A 24 -4.69 -6.19 3.80
CA ASP A 24 -4.44 -6.54 5.20
C ASP A 24 -4.17 -5.29 6.04
N LEU A 25 -3.47 -4.31 5.46
CA LEU A 25 -3.19 -3.06 6.16
C LEU A 25 -4.47 -2.29 6.45
N MET A 26 -5.37 -2.17 5.48
CA MET A 26 -6.66 -1.49 5.68
C MET A 26 -7.51 -2.24 6.69
N THR A 27 -7.55 -3.57 6.62
CA THR A 27 -8.29 -4.39 7.58
C THR A 27 -7.75 -4.22 8.99
N THR A 28 -6.42 -4.22 9.15
CA THR A 28 -5.79 -4.03 10.45
C THR A 28 -6.07 -2.65 11.00
N ALA A 29 -6.07 -1.62 10.14
CA ALA A 29 -6.40 -0.27 10.56
C ALA A 29 -7.82 -0.21 11.11
N GLU A 30 -8.77 -0.86 10.46
CA GLU A 30 -10.14 -0.92 10.98
C GLU A 30 -10.22 -1.66 12.31
N ASN A 31 -9.54 -2.80 12.42
CA ASN A 31 -9.59 -3.62 13.63
C ASN A 31 -8.94 -2.94 14.82
N ARG A 32 -7.97 -2.07 14.59
CA ARG A 32 -7.26 -1.36 15.66
C ARG A 32 -7.72 0.08 15.84
N ASN A 33 -8.76 0.49 15.14
CA ASN A 33 -9.28 1.86 15.17
C ASN A 33 -8.22 2.88 14.77
N LEU A 34 -7.47 2.57 13.73
CA LEU A 34 -6.41 3.44 13.21
C LEU A 34 -6.79 4.13 11.90
N GLN A 35 -8.08 4.17 11.55
CA GLN A 35 -8.54 4.78 10.30
C GLN A 35 -8.18 6.28 10.23
N ASP A 36 -8.09 6.93 11.40
CA ASP A 36 -7.69 8.33 11.46
C ASP A 36 -6.19 8.53 11.21
N MET A 37 -5.42 7.48 11.31
CA MET A 37 -3.97 7.53 11.16
C MET A 37 -3.50 6.87 9.87
N ILE A 38 -4.10 5.74 9.49
CA ILE A 38 -3.83 5.08 8.21
C ILE A 38 -4.99 5.42 7.29
N ILE A 39 -4.80 6.40 6.43
CA ILE A 39 -5.89 7.05 5.70
C ILE A 39 -6.15 6.39 4.36
N ASP A 40 -5.10 6.01 3.64
CA ASP A 40 -5.25 5.43 2.32
C ASP A 40 -4.07 4.51 2.02
N VAL A 41 -4.31 3.53 1.17
CA VAL A 41 -3.27 2.60 0.70
C VAL A 41 -3.48 2.40 -0.78
N LYS A 42 -2.43 2.55 -1.55
CA LYS A 42 -2.48 2.37 -3.01
C LYS A 42 -1.38 1.46 -3.51
N VAL A 43 -1.73 0.60 -4.44
CA VAL A 43 -0.77 -0.18 -5.18
C VAL A 43 -0.61 0.50 -6.54
N PRO A 44 0.62 0.93 -6.91
CA PRO A 44 0.83 1.64 -8.16
C PRO A 44 0.67 0.69 -9.35
N VAL A 45 -0.47 0.79 -10.02
CA VAL A 45 -0.79 -0.05 -11.18
C VAL A 45 -1.23 0.82 -12.35
N GLU A 46 -1.04 0.30 -13.53
CA GLU A 46 -1.54 0.88 -14.77
C GLU A 46 -2.50 -0.12 -15.39
N ILE A 47 -3.65 0.36 -15.85
CA ILE A 47 -4.61 -0.49 -16.55
C ILE A 47 -4.38 -0.35 -18.04
N VAL A 48 -4.00 -1.46 -18.68
CA VAL A 48 -3.72 -1.50 -20.12
C VAL A 48 -4.81 -2.32 -20.79
N THR A 49 -5.35 -1.78 -21.88
CA THR A 49 -6.33 -2.49 -22.67
C THR A 49 -5.62 -3.31 -23.75
N GLU A 50 -5.83 -4.60 -23.75
CA GLU A 50 -5.30 -5.50 -24.76
C GLU A 50 -6.43 -6.03 -25.61
N THR A 51 -6.22 -6.07 -26.93
CA THR A 51 -7.17 -6.63 -27.86
C THR A 51 -6.62 -7.96 -28.36
N VAL A 52 -7.37 -9.05 -28.13
CA VAL A 52 -7.03 -10.38 -28.60
C VAL A 52 -8.18 -10.87 -29.45
N GLY A 53 -7.98 -10.92 -30.78
CA GLY A 53 -9.04 -11.25 -31.72
C GLY A 53 -10.14 -10.21 -31.66
N ASP A 54 -11.38 -10.66 -31.42
CA ASP A 54 -12.54 -9.77 -31.32
C ASP A 54 -12.84 -9.32 -29.88
N LYS A 55 -11.97 -9.68 -28.94
CA LYS A 55 -12.21 -9.40 -27.52
C LYS A 55 -11.23 -8.38 -27.00
N THR A 56 -11.75 -7.45 -26.20
CA THR A 56 -10.95 -6.47 -25.48
C THR A 56 -10.83 -6.88 -24.03
N LYS A 57 -9.63 -6.89 -23.50
CA LYS A 57 -9.35 -7.28 -22.14
C LYS A 57 -8.54 -6.23 -21.42
N GLU A 58 -8.93 -5.91 -20.20
CA GLU A 58 -8.15 -5.00 -19.35
C GLU A 58 -7.18 -5.81 -18.51
N VAL A 59 -5.92 -5.38 -18.51
CA VAL A 59 -4.84 -6.02 -17.75
C VAL A 59 -4.19 -4.99 -16.85
N GLU A 60 -4.01 -5.33 -15.59
CA GLU A 60 -3.27 -4.49 -14.66
C GLU A 60 -1.77 -4.74 -14.79
N ASN A 61 -1.02 -3.68 -15.06
CA ASN A 61 0.44 -3.70 -14.99
C ASN A 61 0.88 -2.94 -13.77
N LYS A 62 1.70 -3.55 -12.94
CA LYS A 62 2.25 -2.87 -11.78
C LYS A 62 3.38 -1.95 -12.20
N LEU A 63 3.23 -0.66 -11.91
CA LEU A 63 4.24 0.34 -12.26
C LEU A 63 5.52 0.16 -11.46
N PHE A 64 5.38 -0.18 -10.18
CA PHE A 64 6.52 -0.42 -9.29
C PHE A 64 6.27 -1.73 -8.54
N PRO A 65 6.65 -2.88 -9.15
CA PRO A 65 6.45 -4.18 -8.49
C PRO A 65 7.16 -4.24 -7.14
N GLY A 66 6.47 -4.75 -6.13
CA GLY A 66 7.04 -4.87 -4.80
C GLY A 66 6.90 -3.62 -3.94
N TYR A 67 6.14 -2.61 -4.38
CA TYR A 67 5.94 -1.39 -3.60
C TYR A 67 4.47 -1.11 -3.37
N VAL A 68 4.18 -0.57 -2.19
CA VAL A 68 2.84 -0.15 -1.80
C VAL A 68 2.96 1.26 -1.23
N PHE A 69 2.07 2.16 -1.62
CA PHE A 69 2.04 3.51 -1.11
C PHE A 69 0.99 3.61 -0.02
N VAL A 70 1.38 4.12 1.14
CA VAL A 70 0.51 4.26 2.30
C VAL A 70 0.48 5.72 2.74
N LYS A 71 -0.72 6.28 2.81
CA LYS A 71 -0.90 7.62 3.38
C LYS A 71 -1.28 7.47 4.84
N MET A 72 -0.41 7.92 5.71
CA MET A 72 -0.61 7.73 7.15
C MET A 72 0.10 8.79 7.97
N VAL A 73 -0.32 8.91 9.23
CA VAL A 73 0.42 9.66 10.23
C VAL A 73 1.48 8.72 10.81
N TYR A 74 2.74 9.09 10.72
CA TYR A 74 3.84 8.25 11.18
C TYR A 74 3.95 8.32 12.70
N THR A 75 3.70 7.21 13.35
CA THR A 75 3.88 7.05 14.80
C THR A 75 4.51 5.69 15.06
N ASP A 76 4.93 5.45 16.29
CA ASP A 76 5.46 4.13 16.67
C ASP A 76 4.42 3.04 16.44
N GLU A 77 3.16 3.35 16.69
CA GLU A 77 2.07 2.39 16.49
C GLU A 77 1.82 2.08 15.02
N THR A 78 1.73 3.10 14.16
CA THR A 78 1.51 2.86 12.73
C THR A 78 2.71 2.18 12.10
N TRP A 79 3.92 2.56 12.50
CA TRP A 79 5.14 1.90 12.04
C TRP A 79 5.13 0.42 12.38
N TYR A 80 4.78 0.10 13.62
CA TYR A 80 4.71 -1.28 14.09
C TYR A 80 3.66 -2.09 13.31
N VAL A 81 2.47 -1.51 13.12
CA VAL A 81 1.39 -2.17 12.39
C VAL A 81 1.81 -2.47 10.95
N VAL A 82 2.38 -1.50 10.26
CA VAL A 82 2.79 -1.68 8.87
C VAL A 82 3.88 -2.75 8.75
N ARG A 83 4.86 -2.72 9.64
CA ARG A 83 5.96 -3.68 9.59
C ARG A 83 5.53 -5.11 9.90
N ASN A 84 4.43 -5.28 10.60
CA ASN A 84 3.94 -6.60 10.97
C ASN A 84 2.91 -7.17 9.98
N ILE A 85 2.60 -6.45 8.92
CA ILE A 85 1.73 -6.98 7.87
C ILE A 85 2.50 -8.07 7.12
N ARG A 86 1.82 -9.20 6.93
CA ARG A 86 2.41 -10.34 6.24
C ARG A 86 2.68 -9.99 4.77
N GLY A 87 3.89 -10.24 4.32
CA GLY A 87 4.33 -9.90 2.97
C GLY A 87 5.01 -8.54 2.88
N CYS A 88 4.95 -7.75 3.95
CA CYS A 88 5.60 -6.45 4.03
C CYS A 88 7.02 -6.63 4.58
N THR A 89 8.01 -6.05 3.91
CA THR A 89 9.40 -6.11 4.36
C THR A 89 9.83 -4.88 5.14
N GLY A 90 9.07 -3.78 5.05
CA GLY A 90 9.33 -2.57 5.79
C GLY A 90 9.25 -1.32 4.94
N PHE A 91 9.49 -0.18 5.58
CA PHE A 91 9.48 1.10 4.89
C PHE A 91 10.73 1.29 4.03
N VAL A 92 10.54 1.84 2.84
CA VAL A 92 11.64 2.20 1.94
C VAL A 92 11.94 3.69 2.07
N GLY A 93 10.91 4.51 2.23
CA GLY A 93 11.08 5.95 2.34
C GLY A 93 9.77 6.68 2.38
N ARG A 94 9.85 7.99 2.26
CA ARG A 94 8.70 8.87 2.27
C ARG A 94 8.60 9.59 0.94
N CYS A 95 7.40 9.60 0.38
CA CYS A 95 7.11 10.43 -0.79
C CYS A 95 6.82 11.86 -0.32
N SER A 96 7.52 12.79 -0.87
CA SER A 96 7.30 14.20 -0.56
C SER A 96 6.23 14.79 -1.46
#